data_903497303ce04984e5bbb153ed0d268c
#
_entry.id   903497303ce04984e5bbb153ed0d268c
#
_cell.length_a   1.000
_cell.length_b   1.000
_cell.length_c   1.000
_cell.angle_alpha   90.00
_cell.angle_beta   90.00
_cell.angle_gamma   90.00
#
_symmetry.space_group_name_H-M   'P 1'
#
loop_
_entity.id
_entity.type
_entity.pdbx_description
1 polymer ?
#
loop_
_entity_poly.entity_id
_entity_poly.type
_entity_poly.pdbx_seq_one_letter_code
_entity_poly.pdbx_strand_id
1 'polypeptide(L)'
;TNSMAEAFTDADIVYPKSWAPFAAMEERTKLYAQGDKDGIDALEKKLLAQNAQHKDWACTEEMMRLTKDGKALYLHCLPADISGLSCAEGEVDNSVFDRYIVPLYKQASYKPYIIAAMIFLAQVKDPVRALMAMDEGKEQRKSF
;
A
#
# COMPACT_ATOMS: atom_id res chain seq x y z
N THR A 1 15.08 10.89 2.91
CA THR A 1 14.92 12.08 2.06
C THR A 1 13.49 12.57 2.03
N ASN A 2 13.29 13.87 1.78
CA ASN A 2 11.99 14.50 1.55
C ASN A 2 11.77 14.85 0.06
N SER A 3 12.61 14.32 -0.83
CA SER A 3 12.53 14.52 -2.27
C SER A 3 12.04 13.25 -2.96
N MET A 4 10.95 13.34 -3.68
CA MET A 4 10.42 12.24 -4.52
C MET A 4 11.46 11.84 -5.57
N ALA A 5 12.04 12.80 -6.28
CA ALA A 5 13.02 12.52 -7.33
C ALA A 5 14.25 11.77 -6.78
N GLU A 6 14.76 12.18 -5.61
CA GLU A 6 15.87 11.49 -4.96
C GLU A 6 15.48 10.06 -4.54
N ALA A 7 14.26 9.87 -4.01
CA ALA A 7 13.77 8.56 -3.61
C ALA A 7 13.57 7.59 -4.80
N PHE A 8 13.23 8.13 -5.98
CA PHE A 8 13.04 7.33 -7.19
C PHE A 8 14.35 7.06 -7.92
N THR A 9 15.38 7.90 -7.75
CA THR A 9 16.64 7.77 -8.48
C THR A 9 17.28 6.40 -8.22
N ASP A 10 17.51 5.65 -9.29
CA ASP A 10 18.12 4.32 -9.31
C ASP A 10 17.41 3.26 -8.45
N ALA A 11 16.14 3.47 -8.13
CA ALA A 11 15.34 2.51 -7.38
C ALA A 11 15.00 1.27 -8.23
N ASP A 12 15.12 0.07 -7.66
CA ASP A 12 14.67 -1.19 -8.25
C ASP A 12 13.16 -1.41 -8.07
N ILE A 13 12.59 -0.90 -6.96
CA ILE A 13 11.18 -1.02 -6.60
C ILE A 13 10.70 0.32 -6.08
N VAL A 14 9.52 0.74 -6.50
CA VAL A 14 8.82 1.90 -5.96
C VAL A 14 7.47 1.48 -5.37
N TYR A 15 7.19 1.96 -4.18
CA TYR A 15 5.96 1.66 -3.47
C TYR A 15 5.37 2.96 -2.92
N PRO A 16 4.83 3.82 -3.79
CA PRO A 16 4.17 5.03 -3.33
C PRO A 16 2.93 4.68 -2.52
N LYS A 17 2.69 5.49 -1.49
CA LYS A 17 1.53 5.34 -0.63
C LYS A 17 0.72 6.64 -0.64
N SER A 18 -0.60 6.51 -0.48
CA SER A 18 -1.51 7.66 -0.42
C SER A 18 -1.07 8.73 0.59
N TRP A 19 -1.50 9.96 0.37
CA TRP A 19 -1.17 11.13 1.20
C TRP A 19 -1.86 11.12 2.58
N ALA A 20 -1.99 9.94 3.20
CA ALA A 20 -2.57 9.76 4.52
C ALA A 20 -1.47 9.41 5.54
N PRO A 21 -0.87 10.39 6.23
CA PRO A 21 0.16 10.14 7.21
C PRO A 21 -0.39 9.36 8.41
N PHE A 22 0.45 8.53 9.02
CA PHE A 22 0.06 7.66 10.14
C PHE A 22 -0.58 8.44 11.30
N ALA A 23 -0.03 9.61 11.63
CA ALA A 23 -0.56 10.48 12.67
C ALA A 23 -2.02 10.92 12.40
N ALA A 24 -2.37 11.17 11.13
CA ALA A 24 -3.73 11.50 10.76
C ALA A 24 -4.70 10.31 10.95
N MET A 25 -4.24 9.10 10.68
CA MET A 25 -5.03 7.89 10.93
C MET A 25 -5.26 7.66 12.43
N GLU A 26 -4.25 7.91 13.27
CA GLU A 26 -4.39 7.83 14.72
C GLU A 26 -5.38 8.87 15.27
N GLU A 27 -5.28 10.13 14.80
CA GLU A 27 -6.18 11.21 15.19
C GLU A 27 -7.62 10.88 14.80
N ARG A 28 -7.83 10.43 13.55
CA ARG A 28 -9.13 9.97 13.06
C ARG A 28 -9.72 8.84 13.91
N THR A 29 -8.91 7.84 14.26
CA THR A 29 -9.33 6.71 15.09
C THR A 29 -9.81 7.17 16.47
N LYS A 30 -9.12 8.12 17.10
CA LYS A 30 -9.50 8.69 18.39
C LYS A 30 -10.84 9.43 18.30
N LEU A 31 -11.03 10.25 17.27
CA LEU A 31 -12.28 11.00 17.05
C LEU A 31 -13.46 10.05 16.79
N TYR A 32 -13.26 8.98 16.01
CA TYR A 32 -14.28 7.95 15.84
C TYR A 32 -14.64 7.24 17.14
N ALA A 33 -13.66 6.90 17.96
CA ALA A 33 -13.89 6.26 19.26
C ALA A 33 -14.66 7.15 20.24
N GLN A 34 -14.54 8.48 20.10
CA GLN A 34 -15.26 9.48 20.91
C GLN A 34 -16.62 9.84 20.31
N GLY A 35 -16.93 9.41 19.10
CA GLY A 35 -18.15 9.81 18.39
C GLY A 35 -18.19 11.28 17.98
N ASP A 36 -17.01 11.93 17.93
CA ASP A 36 -16.87 13.35 17.62
C ASP A 36 -16.94 13.60 16.10
N LYS A 37 -18.17 13.81 15.61
CA LYS A 37 -18.41 14.07 14.19
C LYS A 37 -17.84 15.39 13.71
N ASP A 38 -17.95 16.45 14.53
CA ASP A 38 -17.46 17.76 14.16
C ASP A 38 -15.93 17.78 14.08
N GLY A 39 -15.27 17.06 14.99
CA GLY A 39 -13.82 16.83 14.96
C GLY A 39 -13.37 16.05 13.72
N ILE A 40 -14.13 15.03 13.30
CA ILE A 40 -13.86 14.26 12.07
C ILE A 40 -13.95 15.19 10.85
N ASP A 41 -15.01 15.97 10.72
CA ASP A 41 -15.20 16.90 9.60
C ASP A 41 -14.11 17.98 9.55
N ALA A 42 -13.69 18.48 10.72
CA ALA A 42 -12.59 19.43 10.82
C ALA A 42 -11.25 18.80 10.39
N LEU A 43 -10.98 17.57 10.84
CA LEU A 43 -9.79 16.81 10.45
C LEU A 43 -9.75 16.56 8.94
N GLU A 44 -10.85 16.13 8.33
CA GLU A 44 -10.95 15.91 6.87
C GLU A 44 -10.61 17.19 6.09
N LYS A 45 -11.19 18.32 6.48
CA LYS A 45 -10.89 19.62 5.84
C LYS A 45 -9.41 20.00 5.97
N LYS A 46 -8.82 19.79 7.16
CA LYS A 46 -7.39 20.01 7.42
C LYS A 46 -6.52 19.13 6.53
N LEU A 47 -6.82 17.84 6.42
CA LEU A 47 -6.06 16.89 5.62
C LEU A 47 -6.17 17.18 4.12
N LEU A 48 -7.35 17.53 3.62
CA LEU A 48 -7.54 17.94 2.22
C LEU A 48 -6.71 19.19 1.89
N ALA A 49 -6.69 20.19 2.77
CA ALA A 49 -5.88 21.39 2.59
C ALA A 49 -4.37 21.07 2.63
N GLN A 50 -3.95 20.15 3.47
CA GLN A 50 -2.57 19.67 3.54
C GLN A 50 -2.19 18.91 2.27
N ASN A 51 -3.01 17.96 1.82
CA ASN A 51 -2.75 17.17 0.62
C ASN A 51 -2.68 18.06 -0.64
N ALA A 52 -3.48 19.14 -0.69
CA ALA A 52 -3.42 20.09 -1.79
C ALA A 52 -2.06 20.78 -1.97
N GLN A 53 -1.20 20.76 -0.95
CA GLN A 53 0.17 21.30 -1.00
C GLN A 53 1.19 20.31 -1.56
N HIS A 54 0.80 19.04 -1.76
CA HIS A 54 1.67 17.93 -2.16
C HIS A 54 1.18 17.23 -3.43
N LYS A 55 0.46 17.95 -4.31
CA LYS A 55 -0.04 17.39 -5.57
C LYS A 55 1.08 16.97 -6.54
N ASP A 56 2.26 17.53 -6.36
CA ASP A 56 3.49 17.16 -7.04
C ASP A 56 4.08 15.82 -6.56
N TRP A 57 3.59 15.30 -5.42
CA TRP A 57 3.99 14.00 -4.89
C TRP A 57 3.17 12.88 -5.52
N ALA A 58 3.35 12.69 -6.82
CA ALA A 58 2.69 11.66 -7.60
C ALA A 58 3.71 10.78 -8.31
N CYS A 59 3.40 9.50 -8.45
CA CYS A 59 4.16 8.56 -9.25
C CYS A 59 3.83 8.75 -10.73
N THR A 60 4.57 9.66 -11.37
CA THR A 60 4.40 10.01 -12.79
C THR A 60 5.35 9.22 -13.69
N GLU A 61 5.13 9.32 -15.00
CA GLU A 61 6.07 8.76 -15.99
C GLU A 61 7.48 9.37 -15.86
N GLU A 62 7.58 10.66 -15.52
CA GLU A 62 8.87 11.34 -15.29
C GLU A 62 9.57 10.74 -14.08
N MET A 63 8.86 10.52 -12.99
CA MET A 63 9.42 9.86 -11.79
C MET A 63 9.87 8.44 -12.10
N MET A 64 9.08 7.67 -12.84
CA MET A 64 9.45 6.31 -13.23
C MET A 64 10.71 6.26 -14.11
N ARG A 65 10.97 7.28 -14.94
CA ARG A 65 12.21 7.36 -15.73
C ARG A 65 13.48 7.54 -14.89
N LEU A 66 13.37 8.09 -13.67
CA LEU A 66 14.50 8.24 -12.74
C LEU A 66 14.94 6.92 -12.12
N THR A 67 14.08 5.93 -12.13
CA THR A 67 14.37 4.62 -11.55
C THR A 67 15.42 3.87 -12.36
N LYS A 68 15.95 2.80 -11.82
CA LYS A 68 16.95 1.97 -12.45
C LYS A 68 16.49 1.49 -13.84
N ASP A 69 17.20 1.91 -14.87
CA ASP A 69 16.85 1.68 -16.28
C ASP A 69 15.43 2.17 -16.68
N GLY A 70 14.79 3.02 -15.88
CA GLY A 70 13.40 3.42 -16.04
C GLY A 70 12.39 2.26 -15.86
N LYS A 71 12.78 1.17 -15.18
CA LYS A 71 12.05 -0.10 -15.14
C LYS A 71 11.77 -0.61 -13.74
N ALA A 72 11.85 0.24 -12.70
CA ALA A 72 11.50 -0.18 -11.35
C ALA A 72 10.11 -0.84 -11.32
N LEU A 73 9.97 -1.85 -10.51
CA LEU A 73 8.67 -2.47 -10.27
C LEU A 73 7.82 -1.52 -9.41
N TYR A 74 6.69 -1.07 -9.96
CA TYR A 74 5.68 -0.31 -9.22
C TYR A 74 4.77 -1.28 -8.45
N LEU A 75 4.68 -1.09 -7.13
CA LEU A 75 3.81 -1.85 -6.24
C LEU A 75 2.89 -0.91 -5.46
N HIS A 76 1.75 -1.41 -5.00
CA HIS A 76 0.79 -0.66 -4.20
C HIS A 76 -0.06 -1.58 -3.32
N CYS A 77 -0.46 -1.08 -2.14
CA CYS A 77 -1.32 -1.86 -1.23
C CYS A 77 -2.79 -1.94 -1.67
N LEU A 78 -3.20 -1.12 -2.63
CA LEU A 78 -4.59 -0.97 -3.09
C LEU A 78 -5.59 -0.65 -1.95
N PRO A 79 -6.62 0.14 -2.22
CA PRO A 79 -6.88 0.84 -3.49
C PRO A 79 -5.88 1.95 -3.77
N ALA A 80 -5.71 2.38 -5.03
CA ALA A 80 -4.87 3.49 -5.44
C ALA A 80 -5.72 4.64 -5.96
N ASP A 81 -5.30 5.87 -5.67
CA ASP A 81 -5.89 7.08 -6.24
C ASP A 81 -5.19 7.36 -7.59
N ILE A 82 -5.89 7.04 -8.69
CA ILE A 82 -5.34 7.08 -10.04
C ILE A 82 -5.82 8.36 -10.74
N SER A 83 -4.87 9.18 -11.16
CA SER A 83 -5.14 10.44 -11.87
C SER A 83 -5.94 10.22 -13.15
N GLY A 84 -7.04 10.95 -13.28
CA GLY A 84 -7.90 10.89 -14.46
C GLY A 84 -8.80 9.66 -14.55
N LEU A 85 -8.74 8.72 -13.56
CA LEU A 85 -9.58 7.53 -13.50
C LEU A 85 -10.44 7.52 -12.24
N SER A 86 -9.84 7.40 -11.06
CA SER A 86 -10.58 7.36 -9.78
C SER A 86 -10.75 8.75 -9.17
N CYS A 87 -9.91 9.71 -9.54
CA CYS A 87 -9.93 11.09 -9.08
C CYS A 87 -9.32 12.02 -10.15
N ALA A 88 -9.48 13.33 -9.99
CA ALA A 88 -8.91 14.31 -10.92
C ALA A 88 -7.39 14.34 -10.84
N GLU A 89 -6.85 14.33 -9.60
CA GLU A 89 -5.43 14.31 -9.28
C GLU A 89 -5.17 13.25 -8.22
N GLY A 90 -4.37 12.25 -8.56
CA GLY A 90 -4.09 11.08 -7.73
C GLY A 90 -2.61 10.91 -7.43
N GLU A 91 -2.31 9.88 -6.68
CA GLU A 91 -0.95 9.52 -6.27
C GLU A 91 -0.14 8.80 -7.36
N VAL A 92 -0.80 8.42 -8.46
CA VAL A 92 -0.18 7.75 -9.60
C VAL A 92 -0.87 8.12 -10.90
N ASP A 93 -0.10 8.27 -11.97
CA ASP A 93 -0.62 8.44 -13.32
C ASP A 93 -1.27 7.16 -13.84
N ASN A 94 -2.37 7.32 -14.58
CA ASN A 94 -3.08 6.18 -15.17
C ASN A 94 -2.17 5.32 -16.06
N SER A 95 -1.28 5.92 -16.84
CA SER A 95 -0.34 5.19 -17.72
C SER A 95 0.65 4.33 -16.93
N VAL A 96 1.15 4.82 -15.80
CA VAL A 96 2.01 4.07 -14.89
C VAL A 96 1.22 2.92 -14.27
N PHE A 97 0.05 3.20 -13.71
CA PHE A 97 -0.78 2.18 -13.07
C PHE A 97 -1.15 1.06 -14.06
N ASP A 98 -1.59 1.40 -15.26
CA ASP A 98 -2.02 0.46 -16.30
C ASP A 98 -0.90 -0.50 -16.72
N ARG A 99 0.33 0.02 -16.85
CA ARG A 99 1.53 -0.77 -17.16
C ARG A 99 1.81 -1.87 -16.13
N TYR A 100 1.48 -1.63 -14.86
CA TYR A 100 1.79 -2.52 -13.74
C TYR A 100 0.58 -3.26 -13.17
N ILE A 101 -0.59 -3.20 -13.80
CA ILE A 101 -1.81 -3.88 -13.32
C ILE A 101 -1.54 -5.36 -12.99
N VAL A 102 -0.92 -6.11 -13.91
CA VAL A 102 -0.71 -7.56 -13.71
C VAL A 102 0.21 -7.85 -12.53
N PRO A 103 1.45 -7.30 -12.45
CA PRO A 103 2.32 -7.55 -11.30
C PRO A 103 1.75 -7.01 -10.00
N LEU A 104 1.01 -5.89 -10.04
CA LEU A 104 0.38 -5.28 -8.88
C LEU A 104 -0.71 -6.18 -8.28
N TYR A 105 -1.63 -6.70 -9.10
CA TYR A 105 -2.67 -7.62 -8.65
C TYR A 105 -2.09 -8.97 -8.23
N LYS A 106 -1.00 -9.41 -8.85
CA LYS A 106 -0.25 -10.58 -8.38
C LYS A 106 0.31 -10.35 -6.98
N GLN A 107 0.93 -9.19 -6.72
CA GLN A 107 1.37 -8.81 -5.38
C GLN A 107 0.19 -8.82 -4.38
N ALA A 108 -0.92 -8.19 -4.73
CA ALA A 108 -2.11 -8.15 -3.88
C ALA A 108 -2.66 -9.55 -3.57
N SER A 109 -2.54 -10.50 -4.49
CA SER A 109 -3.00 -11.89 -4.30
C SER A 109 -2.24 -12.67 -3.23
N TYR A 110 -1.08 -12.19 -2.78
CA TYR A 110 -0.33 -12.78 -1.66
C TYR A 110 -0.85 -12.35 -0.28
N LYS A 111 -1.71 -11.32 -0.18
CA LYS A 111 -2.27 -10.86 1.11
C LYS A 111 -2.92 -11.97 1.93
N PRO A 112 -3.75 -12.87 1.37
CA PRO A 112 -4.35 -13.97 2.13
C PRO A 112 -3.32 -14.87 2.80
N TYR A 113 -2.20 -15.15 2.14
CA TYR A 113 -1.14 -15.98 2.70
C TYR A 113 -0.42 -15.30 3.87
N ILE A 114 -0.14 -14.01 3.74
CA ILE A 114 0.48 -13.23 4.83
C ILE A 114 -0.47 -13.13 6.02
N ILE A 115 -1.76 -12.87 5.78
CA ILE A 115 -2.79 -12.82 6.84
C ILE A 115 -2.93 -14.18 7.51
N ALA A 116 -2.96 -15.27 6.75
CA ALA A 116 -3.01 -16.63 7.29
C ALA A 116 -1.78 -16.92 8.15
N ALA A 117 -0.58 -16.54 7.72
CA ALA A 117 0.64 -16.68 8.51
C ALA A 117 0.58 -15.88 9.82
N MET A 118 0.08 -14.64 9.78
CA MET A 118 -0.09 -13.82 10.99
C MET A 118 -1.08 -14.45 11.97
N ILE A 119 -2.21 -14.96 11.49
CA ILE A 119 -3.21 -15.65 12.32
C ILE A 119 -2.59 -16.91 12.92
N PHE A 120 -1.90 -17.70 12.12
CA PHE A 120 -1.23 -18.92 12.57
C PHE A 120 -0.21 -18.62 13.69
N LEU A 121 0.66 -17.63 13.50
CA LEU A 121 1.65 -17.23 14.49
C LEU A 121 1.02 -16.68 15.77
N ALA A 122 -0.13 -16.03 15.69
CA ALA A 122 -0.84 -15.49 16.85
C ALA A 122 -1.62 -16.56 17.64
N GLN A 123 -2.10 -17.62 16.98
CA GLN A 123 -2.98 -18.63 17.58
C GLN A 123 -2.24 -19.92 17.98
N VAL A 124 -1.12 -20.25 17.34
CA VAL A 124 -0.41 -21.49 17.57
C VAL A 124 0.72 -21.29 18.58
N LYS A 125 0.67 -21.99 19.71
CA LYS A 125 1.62 -21.82 20.82
C LYS A 125 3.08 -22.11 20.46
N ASP A 126 3.31 -23.11 19.59
CA ASP A 126 4.62 -23.47 19.06
C ASP A 126 4.53 -23.61 17.53
N PRO A 127 4.57 -22.48 16.80
CA PRO A 127 4.32 -22.47 15.36
C PRO A 127 5.41 -23.22 14.57
N VAL A 128 6.66 -23.19 15.02
CA VAL A 128 7.76 -23.86 14.33
C VAL A 128 7.55 -25.39 14.41
N ARG A 129 7.29 -25.92 15.58
CA ARG A 129 7.04 -27.37 15.78
C ARG A 129 5.80 -27.82 15.01
N ALA A 130 4.73 -26.99 15.01
CA ALA A 130 3.52 -27.31 14.25
C ALA A 130 3.77 -27.37 12.75
N LEU A 131 4.54 -26.42 12.19
CA LEU A 131 4.91 -26.44 10.76
C LEU A 131 5.79 -27.66 10.41
N MET A 132 6.77 -27.99 11.25
CA MET A 132 7.61 -29.18 11.05
C MET A 132 6.78 -30.46 11.04
N ALA A 133 5.85 -30.61 11.97
CA ALA A 133 4.96 -31.76 12.03
C ALA A 133 4.02 -31.87 10.80
N MET A 134 3.56 -30.75 10.27
CA MET A 134 2.77 -30.73 9.03
C MET A 134 3.60 -31.14 7.80
N ASP A 135 4.87 -30.71 7.73
CA ASP A 135 5.79 -31.07 6.64
C ASP A 135 6.16 -32.55 6.68
N GLU A 136 6.43 -33.09 7.87
CA GLU A 136 6.72 -34.51 8.09
C GLU A 136 5.51 -35.44 7.80
N GLY A 137 4.30 -34.95 8.07
CA GLY A 137 3.06 -35.69 7.87
C GLY A 137 2.69 -35.95 6.41
N LYS A 138 3.30 -35.25 5.46
CA LYS A 138 3.09 -35.36 4.01
C LYS A 138 1.64 -35.51 3.57
N GLU A 139 0.72 -34.86 4.28
CA GLU A 139 -0.68 -34.87 3.86
C GLU A 139 -0.81 -34.13 2.54
N GLN A 140 -1.07 -34.87 1.48
CA GLN A 140 -1.39 -34.28 0.20
C GLN A 140 -2.69 -33.48 0.31
N ARG A 141 -2.66 -32.24 -0.19
CA ARG A 141 -3.86 -31.42 -0.29
C ARG A 141 -4.92 -32.15 -1.10
N LYS A 142 -6.04 -32.48 -0.47
CA LYS A 142 -7.20 -33.00 -1.18
C LYS A 142 -7.67 -31.91 -2.15
N SER A 143 -7.57 -32.16 -3.44
CA SER A 143 -8.22 -31.32 -4.47
C SER A 143 -9.73 -31.58 -4.37
N PHE A 144 -10.49 -30.52 -4.22
CA PHE A 144 -11.95 -30.55 -4.32
C PHE A 144 -12.34 -30.35 -5.78
#